data_40763d25f37c5f2c97d854eb9b72160c
#
_entry.id   40763d25f37c5f2c97d854eb9b72160c
#
_cell.length_a   1.000
_cell.length_b   1.000
_cell.length_c   1.000
_cell.angle_alpha   90.00
_cell.angle_beta   90.00
_cell.angle_gamma   90.00
#
_symmetry.space_group_name_H-M   'P 1'
#
loop_
_entity.id
_entity.type
_entity.pdbx_description
1 polymer ?
#
loop_
_entity_poly.entity_id
_entity_poly.type
_entity_poly.pdbx_seq_one_letter_code
_entity_poly.pdbx_strand_id
1 'polypeptide(L)'
;MKTKTSFIQNQSYFYISLLIIISFSINQYYAFIGVLPVDSFSTFNAGYDILNGSYPFKDFWTIKGPVLDIIQAIYFKFFGVSWFSYAAHSSSFNTIFALTTYFTLKKFDLEIKYCFIYSTLASILMYPTYGIPFTDHHVSIFSMLSIYALILAIKTNKNIYWFIIPVLLFLGFFTKQTPAAYFAILIVFISILYLIKNIKKEIIFFGLAGVSMSIFCFISLVFFYKIPFNSILTQYFLFPMSLGETRLEWLLPFEFQRFVFRHKLIYIALSIPIFLLVKNIYKNFFNLFEKENLIFLLLVGSLIIFITHQLMTINGLFIFFLIPVFAAFSHIYSDKFKNKSLFINFFLILSFVSTIYYHQKYIDKRDTLILRNLDLNKSVNASVFSEKLKNLKWITHHYPNSPEKEIENLLNVIQEIKKDNRNKMLVTDYQFISVLLKINDNSAARIWWRHHIYPEPEEKHFEDWKNFLLNKIYRDKIDVIYTIHPLEGEKNIFEGLIENDCYNSNYINEILVVQELKECKELKSFK
;
A
#
# COMPACT_ATOMS: atom_id res chain seq x y z
N MET A 1 -8.17 -46.76 1.18
CA MET A 1 -8.21 -45.50 0.43
C MET A 1 -8.79 -44.34 1.26
N LYS A 2 -9.90 -44.50 1.98
CA LYS A 2 -10.53 -43.46 2.84
C LYS A 2 -9.63 -42.89 3.96
N THR A 3 -8.80 -43.73 4.60
CA THR A 3 -7.89 -43.30 5.68
C THR A 3 -6.76 -42.39 5.21
N LYS A 4 -6.19 -42.63 4.01
CA LYS A 4 -5.10 -41.81 3.47
C LYS A 4 -5.58 -40.43 3.00
N THR A 5 -6.80 -40.35 2.46
CA THR A 5 -7.43 -39.07 2.08
C THR A 5 -7.80 -38.22 3.29
N SER A 6 -8.30 -38.83 4.38
CA SER A 6 -8.60 -38.10 5.62
C SER A 6 -7.32 -37.55 6.30
N PHE A 7 -6.24 -38.32 6.30
CA PHE A 7 -4.96 -37.89 6.86
C PHE A 7 -4.38 -36.67 6.11
N ILE A 8 -4.35 -36.73 4.77
CA ILE A 8 -3.88 -35.61 3.92
C ILE A 8 -4.77 -34.38 4.10
N GLN A 9 -6.07 -34.56 4.25
CA GLN A 9 -7.01 -33.47 4.47
C GLN A 9 -6.78 -32.80 5.83
N ASN A 10 -6.61 -33.58 6.89
CA ASN A 10 -6.32 -33.06 8.23
C ASN A 10 -4.96 -32.32 8.27
N GLN A 11 -3.94 -32.81 7.59
CA GLN A 11 -2.65 -32.15 7.47
C GLN A 11 -2.77 -30.81 6.73
N SER A 12 -3.61 -30.74 5.67
CA SER A 12 -3.85 -29.47 4.95
C SER A 12 -4.52 -28.42 5.85
N TYR A 13 -5.53 -28.80 6.65
CA TYR A 13 -6.16 -27.88 7.60
C TYR A 13 -5.20 -27.38 8.67
N PHE A 14 -4.35 -28.25 9.19
CA PHE A 14 -3.32 -27.86 10.15
C PHE A 14 -2.37 -26.78 9.59
N TYR A 15 -1.83 -26.98 8.37
CA TYR A 15 -0.95 -26.01 7.74
C TYR A 15 -1.66 -24.70 7.41
N ILE A 16 -2.93 -24.73 6.98
CA ILE A 16 -3.73 -23.52 6.72
C ILE A 16 -3.93 -22.73 8.01
N SER A 17 -4.31 -23.38 9.11
CA SER A 17 -4.50 -22.72 10.41
C SER A 17 -3.20 -22.09 10.91
N LEU A 18 -2.10 -22.82 10.80
CA LEU A 18 -0.78 -22.31 11.20
C LEU A 18 -0.33 -21.14 10.31
N LEU A 19 -0.60 -21.19 9.00
CA LEU A 19 -0.30 -20.10 8.06
C LEU A 19 -1.09 -18.83 8.41
N ILE A 20 -2.38 -18.98 8.76
CA ILE A 20 -3.21 -17.85 9.21
C ILE A 20 -2.61 -17.22 10.46
N ILE A 21 -2.29 -18.02 11.47
CA ILE A 21 -1.72 -17.54 12.73
C ILE A 21 -0.40 -16.81 12.48
N ILE A 22 0.52 -17.41 11.74
CA ILE A 22 1.85 -16.82 11.50
C ILE A 22 1.74 -15.53 10.69
N SER A 23 1.01 -15.54 9.56
CA SER A 23 0.91 -14.38 8.66
C SER A 23 0.20 -13.20 9.33
N PHE A 24 -0.81 -13.46 10.17
CA PHE A 24 -1.49 -12.43 10.93
C PHE A 24 -0.60 -11.87 12.05
N SER A 25 -0.01 -12.76 12.87
CA SER A 25 0.77 -12.36 14.05
C SER A 25 2.07 -11.64 13.71
N ILE A 26 2.78 -12.08 12.66
CA ILE A 26 4.02 -11.41 12.25
C ILE A 26 3.76 -9.97 11.79
N ASN A 27 2.64 -9.74 11.11
CA ASN A 27 2.27 -8.40 10.68
C ASN A 27 1.83 -7.52 11.85
N GLN A 28 1.07 -8.07 12.83
CA GLN A 28 0.78 -7.36 14.09
C GLN A 28 2.06 -6.94 14.79
N TYR A 29 3.05 -7.84 14.87
CA TYR A 29 4.34 -7.52 15.47
C TYR A 29 5.01 -6.31 14.80
N TYR A 30 5.05 -6.25 13.47
CA TYR A 30 5.62 -5.10 12.74
C TYR A 30 4.84 -3.81 12.98
N ALA A 31 3.52 -3.88 13.04
CA ALA A 31 2.65 -2.72 13.14
C ALA A 31 2.79 -1.94 14.44
N PHE A 32 3.26 -2.59 15.51
CA PHE A 32 3.35 -1.97 16.83
C PHE A 32 4.73 -1.40 17.17
N ILE A 33 5.67 -1.33 16.21
CA ILE A 33 7.05 -0.91 16.45
C ILE A 33 7.37 0.40 15.71
N GLY A 34 7.44 1.50 16.45
CA GLY A 34 7.82 2.81 15.94
C GLY A 34 6.76 3.48 15.07
N VAL A 35 6.89 4.76 14.85
CA VAL A 35 5.98 5.60 14.06
C VAL A 35 6.76 6.50 13.13
N LEU A 36 6.26 6.66 11.92
CA LEU A 36 6.59 7.76 11.03
C LEU A 36 5.32 8.61 10.87
N PRO A 37 5.22 9.77 11.53
CA PRO A 37 3.97 10.52 11.62
C PRO A 37 3.29 10.76 10.27
N VAL A 38 4.04 11.20 9.26
CA VAL A 38 3.54 11.52 7.93
C VAL A 38 2.83 10.33 7.25
N ASP A 39 3.32 9.11 7.44
CA ASP A 39 2.77 7.91 6.79
C ASP A 39 1.88 7.07 7.72
N SER A 40 2.22 7.05 9.03
CA SER A 40 1.55 6.14 9.97
C SER A 40 0.09 6.50 10.23
N PHE A 41 -0.26 7.78 10.18
CA PHE A 41 -1.59 8.23 10.58
C PHE A 41 -2.51 8.66 9.44
N SER A 42 -2.01 8.77 8.20
CA SER A 42 -2.82 9.27 7.07
C SER A 42 -4.05 8.40 6.80
N THR A 43 -3.87 7.07 6.69
CA THR A 43 -5.00 6.13 6.47
C THR A 43 -5.78 5.86 7.76
N PHE A 44 -5.16 5.98 8.94
CA PHE A 44 -5.85 5.90 10.23
C PHE A 44 -6.88 7.02 10.36
N ASN A 45 -6.49 8.26 10.07
CA ASN A 45 -7.39 9.40 10.09
C ASN A 45 -8.42 9.35 8.94
N ALA A 46 -7.99 9.07 7.71
CA ALA A 46 -8.90 8.98 6.58
C ALA A 46 -10.00 7.92 6.78
N GLY A 47 -9.65 6.74 7.34
CA GLY A 47 -10.64 5.71 7.70
C GLY A 47 -11.62 6.18 8.79
N TYR A 48 -11.15 6.96 9.77
CA TYR A 48 -12.01 7.57 10.79
C TYR A 48 -12.97 8.60 10.17
N ASP A 49 -12.47 9.46 9.30
CA ASP A 49 -13.28 10.49 8.65
C ASP A 49 -14.34 9.88 7.73
N ILE A 50 -14.01 8.86 6.95
CA ILE A 50 -14.98 8.13 6.12
C ILE A 50 -16.08 7.50 6.98
N LEU A 51 -15.72 6.92 8.12
CA LEU A 51 -16.68 6.37 9.08
C LEU A 51 -17.67 7.44 9.59
N ASN A 52 -17.24 8.70 9.64
CA ASN A 52 -18.02 9.84 10.11
C ASN A 52 -18.57 10.73 8.98
N GLY A 53 -18.50 10.29 7.73
CA GLY A 53 -19.18 10.94 6.59
C GLY A 53 -18.35 11.92 5.77
N SER A 54 -17.02 11.97 5.95
CA SER A 54 -16.11 12.78 5.12
C SER A 54 -15.35 11.91 4.13
N TYR A 55 -15.29 12.31 2.87
CA TYR A 55 -14.85 11.47 1.78
C TYR A 55 -13.66 12.05 1.01
N PRO A 56 -12.71 11.20 0.54
CA PRO A 56 -11.60 11.64 -0.29
C PRO A 56 -12.09 12.33 -1.57
N PHE A 57 -11.28 13.22 -2.10
CA PHE A 57 -11.52 14.08 -3.27
C PHE A 57 -12.57 15.17 -3.07
N LYS A 58 -13.49 15.01 -2.13
CA LYS A 58 -14.56 15.95 -1.81
C LYS A 58 -14.24 16.78 -0.57
N ASP A 59 -13.93 16.11 0.53
CA ASP A 59 -13.77 16.73 1.85
C ASP A 59 -12.30 16.89 2.24
N PHE A 60 -11.41 16.08 1.67
CA PHE A 60 -9.97 16.27 1.77
C PHE A 60 -9.26 15.90 0.45
N TRP A 61 -8.20 16.65 0.16
CA TRP A 61 -7.36 16.43 -1.00
C TRP A 61 -6.52 15.18 -0.83
N THR A 62 -6.43 14.36 -1.88
CA THR A 62 -5.61 13.15 -1.89
C THR A 62 -5.23 12.74 -3.30
N ILE A 63 -4.00 12.25 -3.47
CA ILE A 63 -3.53 11.60 -4.69
C ILE A 63 -3.61 10.07 -4.62
N LYS A 64 -4.00 9.53 -3.46
CA LYS A 64 -4.20 8.10 -3.24
C LYS A 64 -5.63 7.72 -3.62
N GLY A 65 -5.82 6.50 -4.07
CA GLY A 65 -7.17 5.98 -4.30
C GLY A 65 -7.91 5.71 -2.98
N PRO A 66 -9.24 5.73 -3.00
CA PRO A 66 -10.08 5.67 -1.80
C PRO A 66 -10.20 4.25 -1.21
N VAL A 67 -9.78 3.21 -1.94
CA VAL A 67 -10.03 1.79 -1.56
C VAL A 67 -9.42 1.47 -0.21
N LEU A 68 -8.18 1.88 0.04
CA LEU A 68 -7.49 1.60 1.30
C LEU A 68 -8.21 2.22 2.49
N ASP A 69 -8.62 3.48 2.35
CA ASP A 69 -9.27 4.26 3.40
C ASP A 69 -10.70 3.75 3.68
N ILE A 70 -11.44 3.34 2.61
CA ILE A 70 -12.76 2.72 2.74
C ILE A 70 -12.67 1.38 3.48
N ILE A 71 -11.69 0.53 3.12
CA ILE A 71 -11.49 -0.74 3.84
C ILE A 71 -11.16 -0.46 5.31
N GLN A 72 -10.32 0.55 5.58
CA GLN A 72 -10.01 0.93 6.96
C GLN A 72 -11.25 1.39 7.74
N ALA A 73 -12.12 2.19 7.12
CA ALA A 73 -13.40 2.59 7.72
C ALA A 73 -14.28 1.37 8.07
N ILE A 74 -14.30 0.34 7.20
CA ILE A 74 -15.00 -0.91 7.46
C ILE A 74 -14.42 -1.62 8.70
N TYR A 75 -13.08 -1.71 8.81
CA TYR A 75 -12.44 -2.29 10.00
C TYR A 75 -12.79 -1.51 11.27
N PHE A 76 -12.78 -0.20 11.23
CA PHE A 76 -13.18 0.63 12.36
C PHE A 76 -14.66 0.47 12.74
N LYS A 77 -15.52 0.28 11.76
CA LYS A 77 -16.95 0.03 12.00
C LYS A 77 -17.18 -1.28 12.75
N PHE A 78 -16.45 -2.34 12.42
CA PHE A 78 -16.65 -3.68 13.02
C PHE A 78 -15.85 -3.90 14.30
N PHE A 79 -14.63 -3.38 14.40
CA PHE A 79 -13.69 -3.65 15.48
C PHE A 79 -13.41 -2.44 16.40
N GLY A 80 -14.06 -1.30 16.11
CA GLY A 80 -13.82 -0.05 16.82
C GLY A 80 -12.55 0.68 16.34
N VAL A 81 -12.49 1.98 16.65
CA VAL A 81 -11.36 2.86 16.28
C VAL A 81 -10.20 2.62 17.24
N SER A 82 -9.21 1.84 16.83
CA SER A 82 -8.02 1.53 17.62
C SER A 82 -6.84 1.16 16.72
N TRP A 83 -5.62 1.25 17.27
CA TRP A 83 -4.41 0.82 16.56
C TRP A 83 -4.44 -0.67 16.22
N PHE A 84 -5.03 -1.49 17.12
CA PHE A 84 -5.21 -2.91 16.85
C PHE A 84 -6.07 -3.16 15.61
N SER A 85 -7.22 -2.51 15.48
CA SER A 85 -8.09 -2.68 14.29
C SER A 85 -7.44 -2.13 13.02
N TYR A 86 -6.60 -1.10 13.15
CA TYR A 86 -5.78 -0.58 12.05
C TYR A 86 -4.75 -1.62 11.59
N ALA A 87 -3.98 -2.18 12.51
CA ALA A 87 -3.04 -3.26 12.21
C ALA A 87 -3.73 -4.55 11.73
N ALA A 88 -4.95 -4.85 12.24
CA ALA A 88 -5.72 -6.02 11.80
C ALA A 88 -6.11 -5.95 10.32
N HIS A 89 -6.36 -4.77 9.78
CA HIS A 89 -6.59 -4.58 8.35
C HIS A 89 -5.40 -5.11 7.51
N SER A 90 -4.20 -4.58 7.73
CA SER A 90 -3.00 -5.04 7.00
C SER A 90 -2.66 -6.51 7.27
N SER A 91 -2.85 -6.98 8.51
CA SER A 91 -2.63 -8.38 8.88
C SER A 91 -3.56 -9.34 8.14
N SER A 92 -4.82 -8.95 7.95
CA SER A 92 -5.78 -9.74 7.16
C SER A 92 -5.38 -9.81 5.69
N PHE A 93 -4.92 -8.70 5.11
CA PHE A 93 -4.45 -8.69 3.72
C PHE A 93 -3.17 -9.51 3.53
N ASN A 94 -2.25 -9.46 4.49
CA ASN A 94 -1.08 -10.35 4.50
C ASN A 94 -1.50 -11.83 4.55
N THR A 95 -2.50 -12.15 5.36
CA THR A 95 -3.05 -13.51 5.46
C THR A 95 -3.74 -13.94 4.16
N ILE A 96 -4.52 -13.06 3.52
CA ILE A 96 -5.13 -13.33 2.20
C ILE A 96 -4.05 -13.60 1.15
N PHE A 97 -2.98 -12.80 1.12
CA PHE A 97 -1.85 -13.03 0.23
C PHE A 97 -1.18 -14.38 0.48
N ALA A 98 -0.90 -14.73 1.74
CA ALA A 98 -0.29 -16.00 2.12
C ALA A 98 -1.17 -17.21 1.72
N LEU A 99 -2.46 -17.16 2.01
CA LEU A 99 -3.41 -18.21 1.66
C LEU A 99 -3.56 -18.36 0.14
N THR A 100 -3.65 -17.25 -0.59
CA THR A 100 -3.75 -17.29 -2.05
C THR A 100 -2.48 -17.86 -2.68
N THR A 101 -1.30 -17.50 -2.16
CA THR A 101 -0.03 -18.12 -2.56
C THR A 101 -0.06 -19.63 -2.32
N TYR A 102 -0.43 -20.07 -1.11
CA TYR A 102 -0.54 -21.48 -0.76
C TYR A 102 -1.46 -22.26 -1.71
N PHE A 103 -2.67 -21.74 -1.94
CA PHE A 103 -3.63 -22.42 -2.83
C PHE A 103 -3.20 -22.39 -4.29
N THR A 104 -2.52 -21.34 -4.75
CA THR A 104 -1.96 -21.27 -6.10
C THR A 104 -0.89 -22.34 -6.29
N LEU A 105 0.08 -22.43 -5.38
CA LEU A 105 1.14 -23.44 -5.44
C LEU A 105 0.59 -24.88 -5.37
N LYS A 106 -0.43 -25.12 -4.54
CA LYS A 106 -1.13 -26.41 -4.45
C LYS A 106 -1.77 -26.82 -5.78
N LYS A 107 -2.22 -25.88 -6.62
CA LYS A 107 -2.76 -26.16 -7.96
C LYS A 107 -1.69 -26.57 -8.98
N PHE A 108 -0.42 -26.43 -8.66
CA PHE A 108 0.71 -26.94 -9.42
C PHE A 108 1.24 -28.26 -8.86
N ASP A 109 0.46 -28.94 -8.02
CA ASP A 109 0.79 -30.23 -7.42
C ASP A 109 2.06 -30.21 -6.54
N LEU A 110 2.46 -29.03 -6.06
CA LEU A 110 3.53 -28.92 -5.08
C LEU A 110 3.08 -29.55 -3.75
N GLU A 111 3.95 -30.32 -3.10
CA GLU A 111 3.66 -30.93 -1.81
C GLU A 111 3.19 -29.88 -0.77
N ILE A 112 2.20 -30.23 0.03
CA ILE A 112 1.54 -29.35 1.00
C ILE A 112 2.54 -28.66 1.95
N LYS A 113 3.57 -29.38 2.40
CA LYS A 113 4.62 -28.82 3.27
C LYS A 113 5.40 -27.67 2.60
N TYR A 114 5.70 -27.80 1.30
CA TYR A 114 6.42 -26.75 0.56
C TYR A 114 5.51 -25.58 0.22
N CYS A 115 4.24 -25.85 -0.09
CA CYS A 115 3.24 -24.78 -0.23
C CYS A 115 3.19 -23.93 1.05
N PHE A 116 3.14 -24.58 2.22
CA PHE A 116 3.15 -23.89 3.52
C PHE A 116 4.44 -23.10 3.74
N ILE A 117 5.61 -23.70 3.54
CA ILE A 117 6.92 -23.06 3.75
C ILE A 117 7.02 -21.78 2.90
N TYR A 118 6.87 -21.89 1.57
CA TYR A 118 7.02 -20.73 0.69
C TYR A 118 6.01 -19.61 1.00
N SER A 119 4.75 -19.96 1.29
CA SER A 119 3.73 -18.99 1.62
C SER A 119 4.00 -18.28 2.95
N THR A 120 4.52 -19.01 3.95
CA THR A 120 4.93 -18.44 5.24
C THR A 120 6.10 -17.47 5.04
N LEU A 121 7.16 -17.89 4.33
CA LEU A 121 8.32 -17.04 4.07
C LEU A 121 7.93 -15.77 3.28
N ALA A 122 7.01 -15.90 2.31
CA ALA A 122 6.51 -14.77 1.56
C ALA A 122 5.72 -13.80 2.46
N SER A 123 4.88 -14.31 3.37
CA SER A 123 4.10 -13.47 4.29
C SER A 123 4.95 -12.73 5.31
N ILE A 124 6.09 -13.30 5.73
CA ILE A 124 7.04 -12.63 6.62
C ILE A 124 7.64 -11.39 5.94
N LEU A 125 7.82 -11.41 4.62
CA LEU A 125 8.43 -10.31 3.85
C LEU A 125 7.43 -9.36 3.20
N MET A 126 6.11 -9.57 3.35
CA MET A 126 5.11 -8.75 2.67
C MET A 126 4.94 -7.37 3.29
N TYR A 127 4.94 -7.24 4.62
CA TYR A 127 4.68 -6.00 5.34
C TYR A 127 5.75 -5.56 6.35
N PRO A 128 7.02 -5.97 6.25
CA PRO A 128 7.95 -5.83 7.37
C PRO A 128 8.29 -4.38 7.73
N THR A 129 8.20 -3.47 6.79
CA THR A 129 8.60 -2.07 6.98
C THR A 129 7.58 -1.29 7.80
N TYR A 130 6.29 -1.44 7.50
CA TYR A 130 5.22 -0.65 8.10
C TYR A 130 4.35 -1.47 9.06
N GLY A 131 3.96 -2.67 8.68
CA GLY A 131 3.01 -3.50 9.41
C GLY A 131 1.58 -2.96 9.47
N ILE A 132 1.36 -1.71 9.07
CA ILE A 132 0.08 -1.00 9.01
C ILE A 132 -0.39 -0.86 7.56
N PRO A 133 -1.66 -0.53 7.30
CA PRO A 133 -2.14 -0.30 5.93
C PRO A 133 -1.32 0.78 5.22
N PHE A 134 -0.66 0.37 4.14
CA PHE A 134 0.16 1.24 3.31
C PHE A 134 -0.11 0.99 1.83
N THR A 135 -0.21 2.06 1.04
CA THR A 135 -0.68 2.00 -0.35
C THR A 135 0.17 1.09 -1.24
N ASP A 136 1.51 1.15 -1.12
CA ASP A 136 2.41 0.33 -1.94
C ASP A 136 2.30 -1.17 -1.65
N HIS A 137 2.08 -1.56 -0.40
CA HIS A 137 1.88 -2.94 -0.02
C HIS A 137 0.52 -3.46 -0.50
N HIS A 138 -0.56 -2.69 -0.28
CA HIS A 138 -1.89 -3.11 -0.72
C HIS A 138 -2.01 -3.22 -2.23
N VAL A 139 -1.48 -2.25 -2.99
CA VAL A 139 -1.48 -2.36 -4.45
C VAL A 139 -0.63 -3.54 -4.93
N SER A 140 0.47 -3.85 -4.24
CA SER A 140 1.29 -5.03 -4.55
C SER A 140 0.54 -6.33 -4.27
N ILE A 141 -0.24 -6.39 -3.17
CA ILE A 141 -1.11 -7.54 -2.87
C ILE A 141 -2.17 -7.70 -3.94
N PHE A 142 -2.94 -6.65 -4.28
CA PHE A 142 -3.97 -6.75 -5.31
C PHE A 142 -3.39 -7.15 -6.67
N SER A 143 -2.20 -6.63 -7.02
CA SER A 143 -1.48 -7.01 -8.24
C SER A 143 -1.09 -8.48 -8.22
N MET A 144 -0.53 -8.99 -7.12
CA MET A 144 -0.19 -10.40 -6.97
C MET A 144 -1.42 -11.31 -7.01
N LEU A 145 -2.52 -10.91 -6.38
CA LEU A 145 -3.79 -11.65 -6.46
C LEU A 145 -4.31 -11.70 -7.91
N SER A 146 -4.18 -10.62 -8.67
CA SER A 146 -4.53 -10.58 -10.10
C SER A 146 -3.64 -11.51 -10.95
N ILE A 147 -2.33 -11.54 -10.65
CA ILE A 147 -1.37 -12.46 -11.28
C ILE A 147 -1.76 -13.92 -10.97
N TYR A 148 -2.05 -14.24 -9.71
CA TYR A 148 -2.48 -15.58 -9.31
C TYR A 148 -3.81 -15.97 -9.95
N ALA A 149 -4.75 -15.03 -10.04
CA ALA A 149 -6.01 -15.27 -10.72
C ALA A 149 -5.79 -15.62 -12.22
N LEU A 150 -4.90 -14.89 -12.93
CA LEU A 150 -4.59 -15.20 -14.33
C LEU A 150 -3.84 -16.54 -14.47
N ILE A 151 -2.86 -16.82 -13.59
CA ILE A 151 -2.17 -18.12 -13.55
C ILE A 151 -3.21 -19.26 -13.38
N LEU A 152 -4.14 -19.11 -12.44
CA LEU A 152 -5.18 -20.09 -12.18
C LEU A 152 -6.19 -20.19 -13.31
N ALA A 153 -6.53 -19.09 -13.99
CA ALA A 153 -7.37 -19.08 -15.18
C ALA A 153 -6.74 -19.91 -16.31
N ILE A 154 -5.45 -19.69 -16.58
CA ILE A 154 -4.69 -20.42 -17.61
C ILE A 154 -4.52 -21.90 -17.23
N LYS A 155 -4.16 -22.19 -15.96
CA LYS A 155 -3.89 -23.56 -15.48
C LYS A 155 -5.15 -24.40 -15.38
N THR A 156 -6.26 -23.85 -14.87
CA THR A 156 -7.46 -24.62 -14.51
C THR A 156 -8.61 -24.48 -15.50
N ASN A 157 -8.57 -23.52 -16.43
CA ASN A 157 -9.63 -23.16 -17.37
C ASN A 157 -10.97 -22.79 -16.70
N LYS A 158 -10.96 -22.31 -15.44
CA LYS A 158 -12.17 -21.89 -14.72
C LYS A 158 -12.50 -20.44 -15.04
N ASN A 159 -13.72 -20.20 -15.53
CA ASN A 159 -14.17 -18.88 -15.99
C ASN A 159 -14.25 -17.83 -14.88
N ILE A 160 -14.50 -18.24 -13.63
CA ILE A 160 -14.59 -17.31 -12.48
C ILE A 160 -13.33 -16.46 -12.29
N TYR A 161 -12.14 -16.98 -12.61
CA TYR A 161 -10.92 -16.20 -12.49
C TYR A 161 -10.88 -15.03 -13.47
N TRP A 162 -11.47 -15.18 -14.67
CA TRP A 162 -11.57 -14.07 -15.64
C TRP A 162 -12.45 -12.93 -15.14
N PHE A 163 -13.47 -13.24 -14.33
CA PHE A 163 -14.28 -12.23 -13.65
C PHE A 163 -13.50 -11.53 -12.53
N ILE A 164 -12.75 -12.30 -11.74
CA ILE A 164 -12.03 -11.78 -10.56
C ILE A 164 -10.87 -10.84 -10.96
N ILE A 165 -10.18 -11.11 -12.09
CA ILE A 165 -9.02 -10.33 -12.54
C ILE A 165 -9.33 -8.83 -12.66
N PRO A 166 -10.33 -8.36 -13.43
CA PRO A 166 -10.62 -6.93 -13.54
C PRO A 166 -11.02 -6.29 -12.21
N VAL A 167 -11.73 -7.03 -11.34
CA VAL A 167 -12.12 -6.55 -10.01
C VAL A 167 -10.89 -6.29 -9.14
N LEU A 168 -9.93 -7.22 -9.13
CA LEU A 168 -8.69 -7.06 -8.36
C LEU A 168 -7.81 -5.94 -8.92
N LEU A 169 -7.72 -5.82 -10.25
CA LEU A 169 -7.01 -4.71 -10.90
C LEU A 169 -7.65 -3.36 -10.58
N PHE A 170 -8.98 -3.29 -10.56
CA PHE A 170 -9.71 -2.10 -10.15
C PHE A 170 -9.40 -1.72 -8.69
N LEU A 171 -9.49 -2.68 -7.76
CA LEU A 171 -9.15 -2.45 -6.35
C LEU A 171 -7.69 -2.00 -6.20
N GLY A 172 -6.76 -2.61 -6.93
CA GLY A 172 -5.36 -2.21 -6.96
C GLY A 172 -5.18 -0.80 -7.51
N PHE A 173 -5.79 -0.49 -8.66
CA PHE A 173 -5.69 0.82 -9.30
C PHE A 173 -6.27 1.92 -8.42
N PHE A 174 -7.43 1.72 -7.79
CA PHE A 174 -8.02 2.66 -6.84
C PHE A 174 -7.48 2.56 -5.40
N THR A 175 -6.42 1.78 -5.20
CA THR A 175 -5.52 1.91 -4.03
C THR A 175 -4.36 2.85 -4.40
N LYS A 176 -3.67 2.58 -5.52
CA LYS A 176 -2.60 3.41 -6.09
C LYS A 176 -2.47 3.12 -7.58
N GLN A 177 -2.33 4.17 -8.40
CA GLN A 177 -2.27 4.07 -9.87
C GLN A 177 -1.17 3.12 -10.35
N THR A 178 0.02 3.28 -9.80
CA THR A 178 1.18 2.43 -10.09
C THR A 178 1.53 1.57 -8.86
N PRO A 179 1.87 0.30 -9.00
CA PRO A 179 2.13 -0.45 -10.24
C PRO A 179 0.89 -1.07 -10.89
N ALA A 180 -0.34 -0.88 -10.36
CA ALA A 180 -1.55 -1.55 -10.83
C ALA A 180 -1.83 -1.33 -12.34
N ALA A 181 -1.60 -0.11 -12.85
CA ALA A 181 -1.76 0.19 -14.28
C ALA A 181 -0.81 -0.65 -15.15
N TYR A 182 0.44 -0.80 -14.73
CA TYR A 182 1.42 -1.63 -15.47
C TYR A 182 1.04 -3.10 -15.44
N PHE A 183 0.53 -3.60 -14.31
CA PHE A 183 -0.01 -4.96 -14.21
C PHE A 183 -1.25 -5.16 -15.06
N ALA A 184 -2.13 -4.15 -15.16
CA ALA A 184 -3.27 -4.22 -16.05
C ALA A 184 -2.84 -4.40 -17.52
N ILE A 185 -1.83 -3.63 -17.99
CA ILE A 185 -1.27 -3.76 -19.33
C ILE A 185 -0.68 -5.16 -19.53
N LEU A 186 0.14 -5.65 -18.62
CA LEU A 186 0.74 -6.99 -18.69
C LEU A 186 -0.33 -8.09 -18.74
N ILE A 187 -1.32 -8.02 -17.86
CA ILE A 187 -2.39 -9.02 -17.76
C ILE A 187 -3.25 -9.01 -19.03
N VAL A 188 -3.61 -7.84 -19.56
CA VAL A 188 -4.33 -7.72 -20.83
C VAL A 188 -3.50 -8.32 -21.97
N PHE A 189 -2.22 -7.99 -22.05
CA PHE A 189 -1.31 -8.53 -23.06
C PHE A 189 -1.24 -10.08 -23.02
N ILE A 190 -1.01 -10.66 -21.85
CA ILE A 190 -0.97 -12.13 -21.67
C ILE A 190 -2.33 -12.77 -21.98
N SER A 191 -3.43 -12.10 -21.60
CA SER A 191 -4.79 -12.57 -21.89
C SER A 191 -5.07 -12.62 -23.40
N ILE A 192 -4.62 -11.61 -24.15
CA ILE A 192 -4.72 -11.60 -25.62
C ILE A 192 -3.93 -12.76 -26.21
N LEU A 193 -2.67 -12.97 -25.80
CA LEU A 193 -1.86 -14.10 -26.26
C LEU A 193 -2.53 -15.46 -25.95
N TYR A 194 -3.13 -15.59 -24.78
CA TYR A 194 -3.87 -16.79 -24.41
C TYR A 194 -5.08 -17.01 -25.30
N LEU A 195 -5.84 -15.96 -25.59
CA LEU A 195 -7.06 -16.03 -26.41
C LEU A 195 -6.78 -16.37 -27.87
N ILE A 196 -5.63 -16.05 -28.43
CA ILE A 196 -5.24 -16.39 -29.81
C ILE A 196 -5.38 -17.92 -30.05
N LYS A 197 -4.99 -18.75 -29.08
CA LYS A 197 -5.12 -20.22 -29.18
C LYS A 197 -6.37 -20.79 -28.47
N ASN A 198 -7.01 -20.04 -27.58
CA ASN A 198 -8.04 -20.53 -26.68
C ASN A 198 -9.29 -19.64 -26.67
N ILE A 199 -9.77 -19.21 -27.85
CA ILE A 199 -10.95 -18.36 -27.94
C ILE A 199 -12.16 -19.12 -27.39
N LYS A 200 -12.76 -18.59 -26.31
CA LYS A 200 -14.00 -19.04 -25.73
C LYS A 200 -14.85 -17.84 -25.37
N LYS A 201 -16.12 -17.84 -25.82
CA LYS A 201 -17.05 -16.73 -25.55
C LYS A 201 -17.24 -16.49 -24.05
N GLU A 202 -17.21 -17.56 -23.26
CA GLU A 202 -17.34 -17.50 -21.81
C GLU A 202 -16.22 -16.69 -21.15
N ILE A 203 -14.99 -16.79 -21.63
CA ILE A 203 -13.85 -16.01 -21.09
C ILE A 203 -14.10 -14.53 -21.30
N ILE A 204 -14.49 -14.13 -22.49
CA ILE A 204 -14.79 -12.74 -22.84
C ILE A 204 -15.98 -12.25 -22.00
N PHE A 205 -17.04 -13.04 -21.89
CA PHE A 205 -18.22 -12.71 -21.09
C PHE A 205 -17.87 -12.46 -19.61
N PHE A 206 -17.14 -13.38 -18.97
CA PHE A 206 -16.75 -13.23 -17.57
C PHE A 206 -15.77 -12.05 -17.37
N GLY A 207 -14.84 -11.82 -18.29
CA GLY A 207 -13.95 -10.65 -18.26
C GLY A 207 -14.75 -9.34 -18.32
N LEU A 208 -15.65 -9.21 -19.29
CA LEU A 208 -16.53 -8.05 -19.42
C LEU A 208 -17.44 -7.86 -18.21
N ALA A 209 -17.99 -8.94 -17.65
CA ALA A 209 -18.80 -8.88 -16.43
C ALA A 209 -17.99 -8.34 -15.23
N GLY A 210 -16.72 -8.75 -15.09
CA GLY A 210 -15.82 -8.19 -14.07
C GLY A 210 -15.51 -6.71 -14.26
N VAL A 211 -15.28 -6.27 -15.50
CA VAL A 211 -15.12 -4.85 -15.84
C VAL A 211 -16.38 -4.06 -15.51
N SER A 212 -17.54 -4.56 -15.94
CA SER A 212 -18.84 -3.90 -15.67
C SER A 212 -19.13 -3.78 -14.17
N MET A 213 -18.83 -4.80 -13.38
CA MET A 213 -18.92 -4.75 -11.92
C MET A 213 -18.01 -3.67 -11.33
N SER A 214 -16.77 -3.58 -11.81
CA SER A 214 -15.79 -2.57 -11.35
C SER A 214 -16.27 -1.15 -11.65
N ILE A 215 -16.76 -0.91 -12.86
CA ILE A 215 -17.33 0.38 -13.27
C ILE A 215 -18.57 0.71 -12.43
N PHE A 216 -19.46 -0.26 -12.22
CA PHE A 216 -20.65 -0.07 -11.39
C PHE A 216 -20.29 0.31 -9.95
N CYS A 217 -19.30 -0.37 -9.34
CA CYS A 217 -18.81 -0.03 -8.01
C CYS A 217 -18.27 1.40 -7.96
N PHE A 218 -17.49 1.81 -8.96
CA PHE A 218 -16.95 3.18 -9.04
C PHE A 218 -18.05 4.23 -9.15
N ILE A 219 -18.98 4.05 -10.09
CA ILE A 219 -20.11 4.99 -10.29
C ILE A 219 -20.94 5.06 -9.00
N SER A 220 -21.21 3.91 -8.36
CA SER A 220 -21.96 3.86 -7.10
C SER A 220 -21.27 4.66 -6.00
N LEU A 221 -19.96 4.52 -5.82
CA LEU A 221 -19.20 5.29 -4.83
C LEU A 221 -19.28 6.79 -5.11
N VAL A 222 -19.05 7.21 -6.36
CA VAL A 222 -19.11 8.62 -6.76
C VAL A 222 -20.50 9.22 -6.50
N PHE A 223 -21.54 8.49 -6.87
CA PHE A 223 -22.93 8.93 -6.72
C PHE A 223 -23.38 9.00 -5.25
N PHE A 224 -23.16 7.93 -4.47
CA PHE A 224 -23.59 7.88 -3.07
C PHE A 224 -22.89 8.91 -2.21
N TYR A 225 -21.58 9.11 -2.41
CA TYR A 225 -20.81 10.07 -1.63
C TYR A 225 -20.81 11.49 -2.23
N LYS A 226 -21.50 11.69 -3.38
CA LYS A 226 -21.60 12.98 -4.07
C LYS A 226 -20.22 13.61 -4.31
N ILE A 227 -19.26 12.79 -4.78
CA ILE A 227 -17.91 13.26 -5.06
C ILE A 227 -17.91 13.97 -6.42
N PRO A 228 -17.42 15.23 -6.51
CA PRO A 228 -17.32 15.92 -7.80
C PRO A 228 -16.36 15.19 -8.75
N PHE A 229 -16.82 14.88 -9.96
CA PHE A 229 -15.99 14.13 -10.91
C PHE A 229 -14.70 14.89 -11.28
N ASN A 230 -14.76 16.21 -11.42
CA ASN A 230 -13.59 17.05 -11.68
C ASN A 230 -12.54 16.93 -10.56
N SER A 231 -12.97 16.83 -9.30
CA SER A 231 -12.04 16.65 -8.18
C SER A 231 -11.29 15.31 -8.29
N ILE A 232 -11.97 14.23 -8.69
CA ILE A 232 -11.32 12.95 -8.94
C ILE A 232 -10.36 13.08 -10.12
N LEU A 233 -10.78 13.72 -11.20
CA LEU A 233 -9.95 13.89 -12.40
C LEU A 233 -8.66 14.66 -12.06
N THR A 234 -8.79 15.79 -11.36
CA THR A 234 -7.63 16.63 -11.00
C THR A 234 -6.73 15.92 -9.98
N GLN A 235 -7.29 15.46 -8.85
CA GLN A 235 -6.49 14.96 -7.73
C GLN A 235 -5.92 13.56 -7.98
N TYR A 236 -6.65 12.70 -8.72
CA TYR A 236 -6.25 11.30 -8.90
C TYR A 236 -5.58 11.02 -10.25
N PHE A 237 -5.82 11.83 -11.26
CA PHE A 237 -5.23 11.63 -12.59
C PHE A 237 -4.29 12.75 -12.99
N LEU A 238 -4.77 13.99 -13.11
CA LEU A 238 -4.01 15.05 -13.75
C LEU A 238 -2.79 15.51 -12.94
N PHE A 239 -2.96 15.75 -11.65
CA PHE A 239 -1.85 16.14 -10.78
C PHE A 239 -0.81 15.02 -10.60
N PRO A 240 -1.18 13.76 -10.29
CA PRO A 240 -0.19 12.67 -10.25
C PRO A 240 0.52 12.40 -11.59
N MET A 241 -0.12 12.67 -12.72
CA MET A 241 0.55 12.58 -14.04
C MET A 241 1.66 13.61 -14.20
N SER A 242 1.47 14.85 -13.72
CA SER A 242 2.52 15.88 -13.74
C SER A 242 3.73 15.49 -12.88
N LEU A 243 3.51 14.78 -11.76
CA LEU A 243 4.58 14.25 -10.92
C LEU A 243 5.31 13.05 -11.55
N GLY A 244 4.66 12.37 -12.50
CA GLY A 244 5.20 11.17 -13.15
C GLY A 244 6.46 11.44 -13.97
N GLU A 245 6.59 12.61 -14.57
CA GLU A 245 7.75 13.02 -15.36
C GLU A 245 9.02 13.00 -14.51
N THR A 246 9.01 13.66 -13.37
CA THR A 246 10.15 13.69 -12.42
C THR A 246 10.53 12.29 -11.94
N ARG A 247 9.55 11.40 -11.73
CA ARG A 247 9.81 10.01 -11.28
C ARG A 247 10.44 9.14 -12.37
N LEU A 248 10.17 9.42 -13.65
CA LEU A 248 10.83 8.73 -14.76
C LEU A 248 12.32 9.08 -14.84
N GLU A 249 12.70 10.31 -14.49
CA GLU A 249 14.10 10.73 -14.40
C GLU A 249 14.88 9.91 -13.37
N TRP A 250 14.23 9.44 -12.30
CA TRP A 250 14.86 8.58 -11.30
C TRP A 250 15.22 7.18 -11.80
N LEU A 251 14.65 6.73 -12.91
CA LEU A 251 15.08 5.49 -13.59
C LEU A 251 16.37 5.66 -14.38
N LEU A 252 16.70 6.88 -14.78
CA LEU A 252 17.88 7.21 -15.59
C LEU A 252 18.96 7.92 -14.71
N PRO A 253 20.27 7.67 -14.93
CA PRO A 253 20.84 6.67 -15.84
C PRO A 253 20.67 5.23 -15.32
N PHE A 254 20.75 4.26 -16.26
CA PHE A 254 20.77 2.85 -15.89
C PHE A 254 22.05 2.53 -15.11
N GLU A 255 21.92 2.16 -13.86
CA GLU A 255 23.01 1.75 -12.99
C GLU A 255 22.90 0.24 -12.71
N PHE A 256 23.89 -0.53 -13.13
CA PHE A 256 23.94 -1.97 -12.91
C PHE A 256 23.76 -2.35 -11.43
N GLN A 257 24.34 -1.55 -10.53
CA GLN A 257 24.22 -1.71 -9.08
C GLN A 257 22.74 -1.67 -8.62
N ARG A 258 21.97 -0.69 -9.10
CA ARG A 258 20.56 -0.49 -8.72
C ARG A 258 19.65 -1.54 -9.32
N PHE A 259 19.78 -1.83 -10.61
CA PHE A 259 18.87 -2.74 -11.32
C PHE A 259 19.20 -4.20 -11.04
N VAL A 260 20.46 -4.61 -11.11
CA VAL A 260 20.86 -6.01 -11.07
C VAL A 260 21.32 -6.43 -9.68
N PHE A 261 22.33 -5.78 -9.12
CA PHE A 261 22.94 -6.24 -7.88
C PHE A 261 21.99 -6.20 -6.68
N ARG A 262 21.20 -5.15 -6.56
CA ARG A 262 20.23 -4.99 -5.48
C ARG A 262 19.15 -6.09 -5.52
N HIS A 263 18.76 -6.54 -6.69
CA HIS A 263 17.65 -7.49 -6.90
C HIS A 263 18.13 -8.91 -7.28
N LYS A 264 19.43 -9.19 -7.21
CA LYS A 264 20.05 -10.46 -7.64
C LYS A 264 19.36 -11.71 -7.10
N LEU A 265 18.91 -11.70 -5.83
CA LEU A 265 18.25 -12.87 -5.23
C LEU A 265 16.86 -13.11 -5.84
N ILE A 266 16.17 -12.08 -6.30
CA ILE A 266 14.89 -12.22 -7.00
C ILE A 266 15.10 -12.83 -8.39
N TYR A 267 16.14 -12.40 -9.13
CA TYR A 267 16.50 -13.00 -10.41
C TYR A 267 16.89 -14.48 -10.26
N ILE A 268 17.70 -14.80 -9.24
CA ILE A 268 18.09 -16.19 -8.96
C ILE A 268 16.85 -17.02 -8.61
N ALA A 269 15.92 -16.49 -7.83
CA ALA A 269 14.69 -17.19 -7.47
C ALA A 269 13.83 -17.54 -8.69
N LEU A 270 13.83 -16.71 -9.74
CA LEU A 270 13.05 -16.93 -10.97
C LEU A 270 13.87 -17.61 -12.10
N SER A 271 15.09 -18.05 -11.83
CA SER A 271 16.03 -18.50 -12.87
C SER A 271 15.53 -19.68 -13.71
N ILE A 272 14.83 -20.66 -13.13
CA ILE A 272 14.29 -21.82 -13.89
C ILE A 272 13.18 -21.41 -14.85
N PRO A 273 12.12 -20.68 -14.45
CA PRO A 273 11.13 -20.13 -15.39
C PRO A 273 11.75 -19.30 -16.51
N ILE A 274 12.73 -18.42 -16.22
CA ILE A 274 13.44 -17.63 -17.23
C ILE A 274 14.17 -18.54 -18.22
N PHE A 275 14.95 -19.49 -17.72
CA PHE A 275 15.70 -20.43 -18.57
C PHE A 275 14.77 -21.25 -19.48
N LEU A 276 13.68 -21.78 -18.93
CA LEU A 276 12.72 -22.57 -19.70
C LEU A 276 11.99 -21.73 -20.75
N LEU A 277 11.61 -20.50 -20.43
CA LEU A 277 11.00 -19.58 -21.38
C LEU A 277 11.92 -19.33 -22.56
N VAL A 278 13.17 -18.92 -22.32
CA VAL A 278 14.17 -18.66 -23.36
C VAL A 278 14.42 -19.91 -24.21
N LYS A 279 14.65 -21.08 -23.56
CA LYS A 279 14.85 -22.34 -24.24
C LYS A 279 13.69 -22.73 -25.15
N ASN A 280 12.46 -22.57 -24.67
CA ASN A 280 11.26 -22.96 -25.44
C ASN A 280 11.04 -22.03 -26.64
N ILE A 281 11.22 -20.70 -26.47
CA ILE A 281 11.10 -19.71 -27.56
C ILE A 281 12.22 -19.93 -28.59
N TYR A 282 13.46 -20.21 -28.16
CA TYR A 282 14.57 -20.48 -29.05
C TYR A 282 14.32 -21.71 -29.94
N LYS A 283 13.69 -22.75 -29.38
CA LYS A 283 13.32 -23.94 -30.17
C LYS A 283 12.26 -23.65 -31.23
N ASN A 284 11.24 -22.92 -30.88
CA ASN A 284 10.16 -22.48 -31.76
C ASN A 284 9.45 -21.28 -31.16
N PHE A 285 9.43 -20.15 -31.86
CA PHE A 285 8.77 -18.92 -31.40
C PHE A 285 7.28 -19.14 -31.09
N PHE A 286 6.58 -20.00 -31.81
CA PHE A 286 5.16 -20.30 -31.55
C PHE A 286 4.90 -21.00 -30.21
N ASN A 287 5.94 -21.53 -29.55
CA ASN A 287 5.83 -22.04 -28.19
C ASN A 287 5.47 -20.95 -27.17
N LEU A 288 5.65 -19.65 -27.52
CA LEU A 288 5.24 -18.54 -26.69
C LEU A 288 3.76 -18.63 -26.27
N PHE A 289 2.90 -19.11 -27.15
CA PHE A 289 1.46 -19.25 -26.93
C PHE A 289 1.06 -20.47 -26.09
N GLU A 290 2.01 -21.31 -25.69
CA GLU A 290 1.74 -22.43 -24.79
C GLU A 290 1.47 -21.93 -23.37
N LYS A 291 0.50 -22.54 -22.67
CA LYS A 291 0.05 -22.14 -21.32
C LYS A 291 1.19 -21.94 -20.33
N GLU A 292 2.16 -22.83 -20.37
CA GLU A 292 3.31 -22.80 -19.47
C GLU A 292 4.19 -21.58 -19.73
N ASN A 293 4.48 -21.28 -21.01
CA ASN A 293 5.30 -20.15 -21.40
C ASN A 293 4.59 -18.82 -21.13
N LEU A 294 3.26 -18.76 -21.24
CA LEU A 294 2.48 -17.59 -20.85
C LEU A 294 2.59 -17.34 -19.33
N ILE A 295 2.59 -18.40 -18.51
CA ILE A 295 2.83 -18.28 -17.06
C ILE A 295 4.26 -17.77 -16.82
N PHE A 296 5.27 -18.29 -17.49
CA PHE A 296 6.64 -17.79 -17.35
C PHE A 296 6.77 -16.33 -17.76
N LEU A 297 6.17 -15.96 -18.90
CA LEU A 297 6.17 -14.57 -19.36
C LEU A 297 5.47 -13.64 -18.38
N LEU A 298 4.37 -14.08 -17.77
CA LEU A 298 3.67 -13.34 -16.72
C LEU A 298 4.55 -13.13 -15.47
N LEU A 299 5.27 -14.18 -15.02
CA LEU A 299 6.18 -14.09 -13.87
C LEU A 299 7.37 -13.16 -14.17
N VAL A 300 7.95 -13.25 -15.37
CA VAL A 300 9.06 -12.36 -15.81
C VAL A 300 8.58 -10.92 -15.93
N GLY A 301 7.41 -10.69 -16.55
CA GLY A 301 6.81 -9.36 -16.64
C GLY A 301 6.52 -8.77 -15.25
N SER A 302 6.04 -9.60 -14.32
CA SER A 302 5.81 -9.20 -12.92
C SER A 302 7.09 -8.77 -12.22
N LEU A 303 8.17 -9.51 -12.41
CA LEU A 303 9.50 -9.16 -11.89
C LEU A 303 9.94 -7.77 -12.39
N ILE A 304 9.83 -7.53 -13.70
CA ILE A 304 10.23 -6.25 -14.31
C ILE A 304 9.39 -5.10 -13.73
N ILE A 305 8.07 -5.26 -13.68
CA ILE A 305 7.16 -4.22 -13.16
C ILE A 305 7.47 -3.90 -11.71
N PHE A 306 7.63 -4.89 -10.83
CA PHE A 306 7.93 -4.64 -9.43
C PHE A 306 9.28 -3.95 -9.23
N ILE A 307 10.33 -4.37 -9.95
CA ILE A 307 11.64 -3.71 -9.87
C ILE A 307 11.55 -2.26 -10.38
N THR A 308 10.92 -2.03 -11.51
CA THR A 308 10.73 -0.67 -12.06
C THR A 308 9.97 0.22 -11.07
N HIS A 309 8.85 -0.29 -10.53
CA HIS A 309 8.08 0.45 -9.53
C HIS A 309 8.89 0.76 -8.27
N GLN A 310 9.65 -0.21 -7.76
CA GLN A 310 10.55 -0.04 -6.62
C GLN A 310 11.59 1.07 -6.85
N LEU A 311 12.12 1.16 -8.06
CA LEU A 311 13.13 2.16 -8.43
C LEU A 311 12.51 3.55 -8.61
N MET A 312 11.30 3.63 -9.17
CA MET A 312 10.56 4.88 -9.34
C MET A 312 10.05 5.48 -8.02
N THR A 313 9.76 4.65 -7.03
CA THR A 313 9.25 5.12 -5.73
C THR A 313 10.33 5.32 -4.69
N ILE A 314 11.57 4.89 -4.97
CA ILE A 314 12.72 4.89 -4.04
C ILE A 314 12.43 4.12 -2.73
N ASN A 315 11.31 3.42 -2.64
CA ASN A 315 10.93 2.62 -1.48
C ASN A 315 11.84 1.38 -1.35
N GLY A 316 12.67 1.37 -0.32
CA GLY A 316 13.85 0.53 -0.27
C GLY A 316 13.65 -0.99 -0.30
N LEU A 317 12.61 -1.62 0.28
CA LEU A 317 12.72 -3.03 0.65
C LEU A 317 11.43 -3.86 0.51
N PHE A 318 10.34 -3.35 -0.04
CA PHE A 318 9.05 -4.04 0.04
C PHE A 318 8.79 -5.16 -0.98
N ILE A 319 9.62 -5.34 -2.02
CA ILE A 319 9.38 -6.36 -3.06
C ILE A 319 10.10 -7.70 -2.82
N PHE A 320 10.83 -7.85 -1.73
CA PHE A 320 11.62 -9.07 -1.47
C PHE A 320 10.79 -10.30 -1.11
N PHE A 321 9.48 -10.13 -0.84
CA PHE A 321 8.52 -11.24 -0.77
C PHE A 321 8.45 -12.05 -2.07
N LEU A 322 8.86 -11.48 -3.20
CA LEU A 322 8.95 -12.18 -4.48
C LEU A 322 9.96 -13.33 -4.47
N ILE A 323 10.99 -13.29 -3.61
CA ILE A 323 12.02 -14.34 -3.58
C ILE A 323 11.38 -15.69 -3.25
N PRO A 324 10.69 -15.91 -2.11
CA PRO A 324 10.07 -17.21 -1.83
C PRO A 324 8.95 -17.55 -2.82
N VAL A 325 8.21 -16.57 -3.36
CA VAL A 325 7.18 -16.84 -4.38
C VAL A 325 7.81 -17.38 -5.67
N PHE A 326 8.84 -16.72 -6.20
CA PHE A 326 9.47 -17.13 -7.45
C PHE A 326 10.32 -18.41 -7.28
N ALA A 327 10.95 -18.59 -6.11
CA ALA A 327 11.63 -19.83 -5.76
C ALA A 327 10.67 -21.03 -5.74
N ALA A 328 9.42 -20.83 -5.28
CA ALA A 328 8.39 -21.87 -5.34
C ALA A 328 8.07 -22.29 -6.78
N PHE A 329 7.95 -21.34 -7.71
CA PHE A 329 7.77 -21.67 -9.12
C PHE A 329 9.01 -22.37 -9.70
N SER A 330 10.20 -21.92 -9.36
CA SER A 330 11.44 -22.61 -9.76
C SER A 330 11.51 -24.03 -9.18
N HIS A 331 11.07 -24.23 -7.93
CA HIS A 331 10.94 -25.58 -7.35
C HIS A 331 9.97 -26.45 -8.14
N ILE A 332 8.77 -25.97 -8.47
CA ILE A 332 7.75 -26.69 -9.27
C ILE A 332 8.35 -27.18 -10.59
N TYR A 333 9.07 -26.31 -11.30
CA TYR A 333 9.62 -26.63 -12.61
C TYR A 333 10.98 -27.30 -12.58
N SER A 334 11.57 -27.51 -11.38
CA SER A 334 12.80 -28.30 -11.22
C SER A 334 12.66 -29.77 -11.62
N ASP A 335 11.40 -30.29 -11.63
CA ASP A 335 11.10 -31.65 -12.09
C ASP A 335 11.52 -31.92 -13.56
N LYS A 336 11.74 -30.87 -14.35
CA LYS A 336 12.25 -30.97 -15.74
C LYS A 336 13.75 -31.24 -15.82
N PHE A 337 14.45 -31.29 -14.70
CA PHE A 337 15.92 -31.48 -14.64
C PHE A 337 16.29 -32.78 -13.93
N LYS A 338 17.39 -33.41 -14.37
CA LYS A 338 17.89 -34.67 -13.78
C LYS A 338 18.19 -34.57 -12.27
N ASN A 339 18.76 -33.45 -11.86
CA ASN A 339 19.18 -33.20 -10.47
C ASN A 339 18.13 -32.40 -9.68
N LYS A 340 16.85 -32.74 -9.82
CA LYS A 340 15.74 -31.99 -9.19
C LYS A 340 15.92 -31.75 -7.69
N SER A 341 16.43 -32.77 -6.94
CA SER A 341 16.63 -32.63 -5.50
C SER A 341 17.62 -31.52 -5.13
N LEU A 342 18.66 -31.32 -5.93
CA LEU A 342 19.63 -30.24 -5.72
C LEU A 342 18.97 -28.89 -5.89
N PHE A 343 18.16 -28.71 -6.94
CA PHE A 343 17.43 -27.45 -7.19
C PHE A 343 16.41 -27.19 -6.09
N ILE A 344 15.66 -28.21 -5.66
CA ILE A 344 14.68 -28.09 -4.56
C ILE A 344 15.36 -27.56 -3.29
N ASN A 345 16.45 -28.21 -2.87
CA ASN A 345 17.20 -27.80 -1.69
C ASN A 345 17.78 -26.38 -1.84
N PHE A 346 18.31 -26.07 -3.02
CA PHE A 346 18.84 -24.74 -3.30
C PHE A 346 17.77 -23.65 -3.14
N PHE A 347 16.58 -23.79 -3.75
CA PHE A 347 15.52 -22.79 -3.67
C PHE A 347 14.89 -22.68 -2.27
N LEU A 348 14.86 -23.78 -1.52
CA LEU A 348 14.45 -23.74 -0.10
C LEU A 348 15.47 -22.96 0.72
N ILE A 349 16.75 -23.26 0.62
CA ILE A 349 17.83 -22.56 1.34
C ILE A 349 17.84 -21.08 0.95
N LEU A 350 17.77 -20.78 -0.35
CA LEU A 350 17.67 -19.39 -0.85
C LEU A 350 16.52 -18.64 -0.18
N SER A 351 15.33 -19.26 -0.14
CA SER A 351 14.14 -18.63 0.46
C SER A 351 14.30 -18.42 1.96
N PHE A 352 14.81 -19.39 2.70
CA PHE A 352 15.06 -19.26 4.14
C PHE A 352 16.10 -18.17 4.45
N VAL A 353 17.27 -18.26 3.81
CA VAL A 353 18.38 -17.33 4.07
C VAL A 353 18.00 -15.90 3.70
N SER A 354 17.35 -15.71 2.54
CA SER A 354 16.91 -14.38 2.13
C SER A 354 15.80 -13.82 3.06
N THR A 355 14.89 -14.68 3.53
CA THR A 355 13.83 -14.24 4.46
C THR A 355 14.44 -13.80 5.79
N ILE A 356 15.37 -14.56 6.37
CA ILE A 356 16.07 -14.20 7.60
C ILE A 356 16.84 -12.88 7.40
N TYR A 357 17.59 -12.76 6.31
CA TYR A 357 18.39 -11.57 6.01
C TYR A 357 17.52 -10.31 5.88
N TYR A 358 16.47 -10.35 5.08
CA TYR A 358 15.60 -9.18 4.89
C TYR A 358 14.71 -8.91 6.10
N HIS A 359 14.27 -9.95 6.82
CA HIS A 359 13.55 -9.77 8.08
C HIS A 359 14.40 -8.98 9.10
N GLN A 360 15.65 -9.41 9.33
CA GLN A 360 16.58 -8.70 10.21
C GLN A 360 16.81 -7.28 9.73
N LYS A 361 17.05 -7.09 8.42
CA LYS A 361 17.24 -5.77 7.84
C LYS A 361 16.05 -4.84 8.07
N TYR A 362 14.83 -5.36 7.98
CA TYR A 362 13.62 -4.59 8.26
C TYR A 362 13.45 -4.26 9.74
N ILE A 363 13.75 -5.19 10.64
CA ILE A 363 13.63 -4.99 12.09
C ILE A 363 14.72 -4.03 12.59
N ASP A 364 15.96 -4.25 12.19
CA ASP A 364 17.12 -3.51 12.74
C ASP A 364 17.31 -2.13 12.12
N LYS A 365 16.94 -1.96 10.86
CA LYS A 365 17.33 -0.76 10.11
C LYS A 365 16.17 0.09 9.62
N ARG A 366 14.98 -0.45 9.43
CA ARG A 366 13.78 0.24 8.97
C ARG A 366 14.05 1.37 7.95
N ASP A 367 14.80 1.06 6.90
CA ASP A 367 15.39 2.01 5.96
C ASP A 367 14.40 2.99 5.32
N THR A 368 13.14 2.59 5.14
CA THR A 368 12.10 3.40 4.50
C THR A 368 11.35 4.30 5.45
N LEU A 369 11.34 3.98 6.75
CA LEU A 369 10.59 4.75 7.75
C LEU A 369 11.41 5.85 8.42
N ILE A 370 12.59 6.20 7.92
CA ILE A 370 13.51 7.11 8.60
C ILE A 370 13.77 6.70 10.08
N LEU A 371 13.29 5.51 10.47
CA LEU A 371 13.52 4.91 11.78
C LEU A 371 14.86 4.17 11.86
N ARG A 372 15.69 4.35 10.85
CA ARG A 372 17.02 3.78 10.76
C ARG A 372 17.87 4.32 11.92
N ASN A 373 18.49 3.41 12.64
CA ASN A 373 19.36 3.70 13.78
C ASN A 373 18.66 4.23 15.04
N LEU A 374 17.33 4.14 15.13
CA LEU A 374 16.63 4.43 16.39
C LEU A 374 16.81 3.28 17.38
N ASP A 375 17.06 3.63 18.64
CA ASP A 375 17.03 2.67 19.73
C ASP A 375 15.59 2.39 20.19
N LEU A 376 15.02 1.30 19.70
CA LEU A 376 13.64 0.91 20.01
C LEU A 376 13.43 0.62 21.51
N ASN A 377 14.48 0.43 22.32
CA ASN A 377 14.36 0.26 23.76
C ASN A 377 13.96 1.56 24.47
N LYS A 378 14.21 2.71 23.84
CA LYS A 378 13.78 4.02 24.34
C LYS A 378 12.32 4.33 24.03
N SER A 379 11.62 3.47 23.27
CA SER A 379 10.22 3.71 22.91
C SER A 379 9.31 3.74 24.12
N VAL A 380 8.31 4.62 24.10
CA VAL A 380 7.26 4.75 25.12
C VAL A 380 5.97 4.13 24.61
N ASN A 381 5.15 3.57 25.49
CA ASN A 381 3.84 3.06 25.11
C ASN A 381 2.89 4.23 24.78
N ALA A 382 2.34 4.26 23.58
CA ALA A 382 1.44 5.32 23.12
C ALA A 382 0.07 5.34 23.83
N SER A 383 -0.21 4.39 24.75
CA SER A 383 -1.39 4.44 25.62
C SER A 383 -1.45 5.70 26.48
N VAL A 384 -0.33 6.40 26.68
CA VAL A 384 -0.28 7.72 27.35
C VAL A 384 -1.11 8.78 26.64
N PHE A 385 -1.27 8.68 25.31
CA PHE A 385 -2.19 9.54 24.57
C PHE A 385 -3.65 9.07 24.68
N SER A 386 -3.86 7.76 24.55
CA SER A 386 -5.19 7.14 24.60
C SER A 386 -5.10 5.61 24.54
N GLU A 387 -6.06 4.92 25.16
CA GLU A 387 -6.25 3.47 25.02
C GLU A 387 -6.44 3.02 23.54
N LYS A 388 -6.85 3.93 22.64
CA LYS A 388 -6.93 3.64 21.19
C LYS A 388 -5.57 3.31 20.59
N LEU A 389 -4.46 3.79 21.15
CA LEU A 389 -3.08 3.57 20.69
C LEU A 389 -2.32 2.59 21.60
N LYS A 390 -3.01 1.82 22.42
CA LYS A 390 -2.42 0.86 23.36
C LYS A 390 -1.45 -0.09 22.68
N ASN A 391 -0.34 -0.36 23.34
CA ASN A 391 0.77 -1.23 22.93
C ASN A 391 1.60 -0.73 21.73
N LEU A 392 1.24 0.38 21.09
CA LEU A 392 2.09 1.00 20.08
C LEU A 392 3.35 1.56 20.77
N LYS A 393 4.51 1.13 20.33
CA LYS A 393 5.80 1.64 20.78
C LYS A 393 6.08 2.96 20.07
N TRP A 394 5.87 4.05 20.79
CA TRP A 394 6.09 5.39 20.27
C TRP A 394 7.57 5.75 20.28
N ILE A 395 8.13 5.97 19.14
CA ILE A 395 9.42 6.59 18.91
C ILE A 395 9.44 7.11 17.46
N THR A 396 9.94 8.32 17.24
CA THR A 396 10.04 8.97 15.94
C THR A 396 11.47 9.40 15.63
N HIS A 397 11.76 9.66 14.38
CA HIS A 397 13.05 10.21 13.97
C HIS A 397 13.25 11.67 14.41
N HIS A 398 12.19 12.38 14.74
CA HIS A 398 12.25 13.75 15.24
C HIS A 398 12.77 13.82 16.68
N TYR A 399 12.43 12.81 17.49
CA TYR A 399 12.84 12.72 18.91
C TYR A 399 13.49 11.36 19.22
N PRO A 400 14.64 11.05 18.56
CA PRO A 400 15.23 9.71 18.64
C PRO A 400 15.77 9.35 20.04
N ASN A 401 16.08 10.35 20.86
CA ASN A 401 16.67 10.17 22.18
C ASN A 401 15.74 10.59 23.33
N SER A 402 14.62 11.23 23.05
CA SER A 402 13.69 11.79 24.04
C SER A 402 12.24 11.69 23.59
N PRO A 403 11.71 10.48 23.32
CA PRO A 403 10.32 10.30 22.91
C PRO A 403 9.31 10.79 23.95
N GLU A 404 9.68 10.81 25.24
CA GLU A 404 8.86 11.37 26.32
C GLU A 404 8.63 12.87 26.14
N LYS A 405 9.64 13.63 25.71
CA LYS A 405 9.51 15.08 25.43
C LYS A 405 8.55 15.33 24.26
N GLU A 406 8.61 14.50 23.21
CA GLU A 406 7.68 14.58 22.10
C GLU A 406 6.23 14.33 22.57
N ILE A 407 6.02 13.30 23.39
CA ILE A 407 4.73 12.96 23.96
C ILE A 407 4.20 14.11 24.82
N GLU A 408 5.01 14.66 25.71
CA GLU A 408 4.62 15.80 26.57
C GLU A 408 4.19 16.99 25.72
N ASN A 409 4.98 17.36 24.70
CA ASN A 409 4.66 18.43 23.80
C ASN A 409 3.33 18.20 23.06
N LEU A 410 3.10 17.00 22.55
CA LEU A 410 1.86 16.64 21.85
C LEU A 410 0.65 16.60 22.79
N LEU A 411 0.81 16.17 24.05
CA LEU A 411 -0.26 16.21 25.05
C LEU A 411 -0.67 17.65 25.37
N ASN A 412 0.30 18.56 25.50
CA ASN A 412 0.05 19.99 25.69
C ASN A 412 -0.74 20.57 24.52
N VAL A 413 -0.32 20.24 23.28
CA VAL A 413 -1.05 20.64 22.06
C VAL A 413 -2.49 20.12 22.06
N ILE A 414 -2.70 18.84 22.38
CA ILE A 414 -4.03 18.23 22.47
C ILE A 414 -4.90 18.97 23.49
N GLN A 415 -4.33 19.36 24.64
CA GLN A 415 -5.06 20.11 25.66
C GLN A 415 -5.44 21.52 25.18
N GLU A 416 -4.56 22.24 24.50
CA GLU A 416 -4.86 23.57 23.95
C GLU A 416 -5.96 23.49 22.89
N ILE A 417 -5.86 22.56 21.93
CA ILE A 417 -6.89 22.39 20.90
C ILE A 417 -8.25 22.02 21.52
N LYS A 418 -8.27 21.22 22.60
CA LYS A 418 -9.48 20.78 23.28
C LYS A 418 -10.20 21.91 24.01
N LYS A 419 -9.47 22.92 24.51
CA LYS A 419 -10.05 24.09 25.19
C LYS A 419 -10.74 25.05 24.21
N ASP A 420 -10.34 25.05 22.95
CA ASP A 420 -10.90 25.95 21.93
C ASP A 420 -12.19 25.37 21.34
N ASN A 421 -13.27 26.14 21.36
CA ASN A 421 -14.57 25.74 20.83
C ASN A 421 -14.83 26.27 19.40
N ARG A 422 -13.90 27.05 18.82
CA ARG A 422 -14.02 27.57 17.46
C ARG A 422 -13.93 26.45 16.42
N ASN A 423 -14.44 26.71 15.22
CA ASN A 423 -14.24 25.81 14.09
C ASN A 423 -12.77 25.83 13.68
N LYS A 424 -12.14 24.68 13.69
CA LYS A 424 -10.69 24.57 13.55
C LYS A 424 -10.27 23.64 12.44
N MET A 425 -9.15 23.96 11.78
CA MET A 425 -8.44 23.06 10.88
C MET A 425 -7.10 22.67 11.49
N LEU A 426 -6.73 21.41 11.35
CA LEU A 426 -5.43 20.90 11.76
C LEU A 426 -4.52 20.73 10.54
N VAL A 427 -3.32 21.28 10.64
CA VAL A 427 -2.23 21.12 9.69
C VAL A 427 -1.11 20.38 10.42
N THR A 428 -1.01 19.07 10.18
CA THR A 428 -0.10 18.23 10.95
C THR A 428 0.12 16.86 10.30
N ASP A 429 1.26 16.26 10.54
CA ASP A 429 1.53 14.85 10.25
C ASP A 429 1.04 13.94 11.38
N TYR A 430 0.79 14.48 12.58
CA TYR A 430 0.19 13.78 13.72
C TYR A 430 -1.33 13.68 13.60
N GLN A 431 -1.82 13.18 12.48
CA GLN A 431 -3.26 13.12 12.14
C GLN A 431 -4.12 12.32 13.15
N PHE A 432 -3.52 11.49 14.00
CA PHE A 432 -4.23 10.79 15.07
C PHE A 432 -4.87 11.74 16.09
N ILE A 433 -4.39 12.98 16.22
CA ILE A 433 -4.91 13.98 17.17
C ILE A 433 -6.39 14.24 16.92
N SER A 434 -6.80 14.37 15.66
CA SER A 434 -8.22 14.56 15.30
C SER A 434 -9.09 13.39 15.77
N VAL A 435 -8.57 12.17 15.64
CA VAL A 435 -9.27 10.94 16.07
C VAL A 435 -9.41 10.88 17.60
N LEU A 436 -8.40 11.35 18.34
CA LEU A 436 -8.45 11.41 19.81
C LEU A 436 -9.44 12.48 20.29
N LEU A 437 -9.44 13.64 19.64
CA LEU A 437 -10.34 14.74 19.95
C LEU A 437 -11.76 14.53 19.41
N LYS A 438 -12.00 13.48 18.64
CA LYS A 438 -13.27 13.18 17.97
C LYS A 438 -13.71 14.33 17.03
N ILE A 439 -12.77 14.99 16.41
CA ILE A 439 -13.01 16.03 15.41
C ILE A 439 -12.97 15.35 14.04
N ASN A 440 -14.06 15.50 13.30
CA ASN A 440 -14.17 14.96 11.95
C ASN A 440 -13.89 16.04 10.91
N ASP A 441 -13.38 15.66 9.77
CA ASP A 441 -13.19 16.51 8.57
C ASP A 441 -12.43 17.82 8.85
N ASN A 442 -11.42 17.78 9.68
CA ASN A 442 -10.73 18.96 10.18
C ASN A 442 -9.39 19.25 9.48
N SER A 443 -9.09 18.61 8.37
CA SER A 443 -7.85 18.84 7.62
C SER A 443 -8.10 18.79 6.12
N ALA A 444 -7.56 19.75 5.37
CA ALA A 444 -7.70 19.79 3.92
C ALA A 444 -6.83 18.71 3.21
N ALA A 445 -5.78 18.25 3.85
CA ALA A 445 -4.95 17.15 3.38
C ALA A 445 -4.61 16.19 4.52
N ARG A 446 -4.34 14.91 4.22
CA ARG A 446 -3.94 13.90 5.23
C ARG A 446 -2.44 13.80 5.39
N ILE A 447 -1.69 14.35 4.46
CA ILE A 447 -0.23 14.51 4.49
C ILE A 447 0.05 15.92 3.97
N TRP A 448 0.78 16.69 4.74
CA TRP A 448 1.13 18.08 4.41
C TRP A 448 2.52 18.14 3.81
N TRP A 449 2.66 17.63 2.59
CA TRP A 449 3.91 17.58 1.84
C TRP A 449 3.70 18.13 0.43
N ARG A 450 4.16 19.35 0.19
CA ARG A 450 4.12 20.03 -1.13
C ARG A 450 4.80 19.18 -2.19
N HIS A 451 4.57 19.49 -3.43
CA HIS A 451 5.11 18.80 -4.60
C HIS A 451 4.78 17.29 -4.66
N HIS A 452 4.60 16.64 -3.51
CA HIS A 452 4.35 15.20 -3.47
C HIS A 452 2.87 14.84 -3.28
N ILE A 453 2.14 15.63 -2.51
CA ILE A 453 0.73 15.37 -2.17
C ILE A 453 -0.19 16.46 -2.73
N TYR A 454 0.29 17.71 -2.75
CA TYR A 454 -0.40 18.85 -3.35
C TYR A 454 0.60 19.76 -4.07
N PRO A 455 0.15 20.53 -5.09
CA PRO A 455 1.06 21.31 -5.95
C PRO A 455 1.68 22.50 -5.23
N GLU A 456 2.87 22.90 -5.67
CA GLU A 456 3.55 24.14 -5.31
C GLU A 456 3.02 25.33 -6.11
N PRO A 457 3.26 26.59 -5.67
CA PRO A 457 2.73 27.81 -6.31
C PRO A 457 3.01 27.93 -7.82
N GLU A 458 4.14 27.42 -8.29
CA GLU A 458 4.53 27.48 -9.71
C GLU A 458 4.14 26.24 -10.52
N GLU A 459 3.55 25.25 -9.86
CA GLU A 459 3.20 23.98 -10.49
C GLU A 459 1.82 24.01 -11.12
N LYS A 460 1.67 23.15 -12.12
CA LYS A 460 0.38 22.86 -12.72
C LYS A 460 -0.60 22.35 -11.66
N HIS A 461 -1.84 22.82 -11.71
CA HIS A 461 -2.90 22.51 -10.73
C HIS A 461 -2.76 23.16 -9.34
N PHE A 462 -1.86 24.13 -9.16
CA PHE A 462 -1.79 24.87 -7.90
C PHE A 462 -3.10 25.63 -7.59
N GLU A 463 -3.68 26.29 -8.59
CA GLU A 463 -4.95 26.98 -8.42
C GLU A 463 -6.11 26.03 -8.07
N ASP A 464 -6.09 24.79 -8.56
CA ASP A 464 -7.09 23.78 -8.18
C ASP A 464 -6.98 23.42 -6.70
N TRP A 465 -5.75 23.26 -6.19
CA TRP A 465 -5.49 23.04 -4.77
C TRP A 465 -5.84 24.24 -3.91
N LYS A 466 -5.41 25.43 -4.30
CA LYS A 466 -5.72 26.68 -3.61
C LYS A 466 -7.23 26.86 -3.48
N ASN A 467 -7.96 26.73 -4.56
CA ASN A 467 -9.42 26.79 -4.58
C ASN A 467 -10.07 25.72 -3.70
N PHE A 468 -9.53 24.50 -3.70
CA PHE A 468 -10.02 23.44 -2.82
C PHE A 468 -9.86 23.81 -1.34
N LEU A 469 -8.69 24.31 -0.93
CA LEU A 469 -8.39 24.72 0.44
C LEU A 469 -9.29 25.90 0.88
N LEU A 470 -9.38 26.96 0.07
CA LEU A 470 -10.17 28.14 0.39
C LEU A 470 -11.67 27.81 0.45
N ASN A 471 -12.18 26.99 -0.48
CA ASN A 471 -13.55 26.50 -0.43
C ASN A 471 -13.83 25.69 0.84
N LYS A 472 -12.87 24.89 1.30
CA LYS A 472 -13.01 24.12 2.54
C LYS A 472 -13.06 25.06 3.75
N ILE A 473 -12.15 26.02 3.83
CA ILE A 473 -12.13 27.03 4.90
C ILE A 473 -13.48 27.75 4.98
N TYR A 474 -14.01 28.17 3.85
CA TYR A 474 -15.28 28.87 3.78
C TYR A 474 -16.47 27.96 4.13
N ARG A 475 -16.60 26.81 3.47
CA ARG A 475 -17.68 25.82 3.66
C ARG A 475 -17.82 25.40 5.12
N ASP A 476 -16.69 25.09 5.74
CA ASP A 476 -16.64 24.55 7.10
C ASP A 476 -16.53 25.65 8.16
N LYS A 477 -16.57 26.94 7.72
CA LYS A 477 -16.51 28.14 8.57
C LYS A 477 -15.33 28.07 9.55
N ILE A 478 -14.14 27.78 9.02
CA ILE A 478 -12.93 27.65 9.85
C ILE A 478 -12.54 29.03 10.39
N ASP A 479 -12.43 29.13 11.70
CA ASP A 479 -12.03 30.37 12.41
C ASP A 479 -10.53 30.37 12.73
N VAL A 480 -9.95 29.16 12.91
CA VAL A 480 -8.58 29.01 13.37
C VAL A 480 -7.92 27.78 12.76
N ILE A 481 -6.62 27.90 12.43
CA ILE A 481 -5.80 26.81 11.94
C ILE A 481 -4.71 26.53 12.96
N TYR A 482 -4.58 25.26 13.34
CA TYR A 482 -3.53 24.74 14.23
C TYR A 482 -2.48 24.04 13.40
N THR A 483 -1.30 24.65 13.27
CA THR A 483 -0.14 24.03 12.64
C THR A 483 0.75 23.40 13.70
N ILE A 484 0.93 22.09 13.62
CA ILE A 484 1.67 21.28 14.61
C ILE A 484 2.94 20.73 13.93
N HIS A 485 4.07 21.21 14.38
CA HIS A 485 5.40 20.79 13.90
C HIS A 485 5.94 19.58 14.69
N PRO A 486 6.95 18.86 14.18
CA PRO A 486 7.51 19.02 12.84
C PRO A 486 6.57 18.52 11.75
N LEU A 487 6.73 19.09 10.55
CA LEU A 487 6.08 18.66 9.32
C LEU A 487 7.19 18.23 8.35
N GLU A 488 6.99 17.12 7.66
CA GLU A 488 7.93 16.67 6.64
C GLU A 488 7.93 17.66 5.47
N GLY A 489 9.06 18.35 5.28
CA GLY A 489 9.30 19.15 4.08
C GLY A 489 8.97 20.64 4.15
N GLU A 490 8.43 21.24 5.25
CA GLU A 490 7.95 22.62 5.14
C GLU A 490 8.12 23.57 6.33
N LYS A 491 8.57 24.79 5.97
CA LYS A 491 8.65 25.93 6.90
C LYS A 491 7.42 26.86 6.80
N ASN A 492 6.81 27.04 5.63
CA ASN A 492 5.66 27.92 5.45
C ASN A 492 4.61 27.30 4.52
N ILE A 493 3.63 26.62 5.12
CA ILE A 493 2.58 25.87 4.39
C ILE A 493 1.64 26.80 3.63
N PHE A 494 1.41 28.02 4.13
CA PHE A 494 0.41 28.95 3.57
C PHE A 494 0.97 29.88 2.50
N GLU A 495 2.27 29.81 2.19
CA GLU A 495 2.86 30.62 1.14
C GLU A 495 2.18 30.41 -0.22
N GLY A 496 1.65 31.50 -0.78
CA GLY A 496 0.89 31.47 -2.01
C GLY A 496 -0.56 30.94 -1.89
N LEU A 497 -0.94 30.35 -0.73
CA LEU A 497 -2.27 29.77 -0.51
C LEU A 497 -3.22 30.73 0.16
N ILE A 498 -2.78 31.45 1.19
CA ILE A 498 -3.59 32.44 1.94
C ILE A 498 -2.75 33.70 2.09
N GLU A 499 -3.33 34.85 1.74
CA GLU A 499 -2.65 36.14 1.88
C GLU A 499 -2.34 36.44 3.37
N ASN A 500 -1.17 37.03 3.63
CA ASN A 500 -0.67 37.26 5.00
C ASN A 500 -1.56 38.18 5.84
N ASP A 501 -2.36 39.03 5.21
CA ASP A 501 -3.35 39.90 5.87
C ASP A 501 -4.63 39.17 6.29
N CYS A 502 -4.84 37.96 5.80
CA CYS A 502 -6.00 37.12 6.10
C CYS A 502 -5.89 36.35 7.42
N TYR A 503 -4.73 36.36 8.09
CA TYR A 503 -4.57 35.66 9.37
C TYR A 503 -3.55 36.35 10.30
N ASN A 504 -3.68 36.06 11.60
CA ASN A 504 -2.66 36.39 12.61
C ASN A 504 -2.01 35.08 13.09
N SER A 505 -0.69 35.03 13.08
CA SER A 505 0.07 33.88 13.62
C SER A 505 0.53 34.14 15.04
N ASN A 506 0.14 33.24 15.95
CA ASN A 506 0.59 33.20 17.34
C ASN A 506 1.39 31.93 17.59
N TYR A 507 2.66 32.07 17.93
CA TYR A 507 3.54 30.97 18.31
C TYR A 507 3.31 30.63 19.80
N ILE A 508 2.65 29.51 20.07
CA ILE A 508 2.33 29.10 21.44
C ILE A 508 3.54 28.42 22.11
N ASN A 509 4.24 27.58 21.34
CA ASN A 509 5.45 26.89 21.77
C ASN A 509 6.27 26.45 20.56
N GLU A 510 7.35 25.65 20.79
CA GLU A 510 8.27 25.19 19.75
C GLU A 510 7.60 24.40 18.61
N ILE A 511 6.47 23.73 18.88
CA ILE A 511 5.79 22.83 17.93
C ILE A 511 4.40 23.31 17.53
N LEU A 512 3.83 24.34 18.14
CA LEU A 512 2.46 24.77 17.89
C LEU A 512 2.40 26.24 17.45
N VAL A 513 1.88 26.44 16.25
CA VAL A 513 1.53 27.75 15.71
C VAL A 513 0.01 27.79 15.51
N VAL A 514 -0.62 28.85 15.97
CA VAL A 514 -2.06 29.11 15.83
C VAL A 514 -2.25 30.28 14.87
N GLN A 515 -2.91 30.02 13.74
CA GLN A 515 -3.29 31.06 12.79
C GLN A 515 -4.78 31.40 12.97
N GLU A 516 -5.07 32.56 13.48
CA GLU A 516 -6.44 33.07 13.61
C GLU A 516 -6.85 33.75 12.31
N LEU A 517 -7.86 33.22 11.64
CA LEU A 517 -8.35 33.74 10.36
C LEU A 517 -9.11 35.05 10.56
N LYS A 518 -8.94 35.99 9.62
CA LYS A 518 -9.62 37.28 9.59
C LYS A 518 -10.49 37.40 8.34
N GLU A 519 -11.48 38.24 8.39
CA GLU A 519 -12.16 38.65 7.17
C GLU A 519 -11.22 39.41 6.26
N CYS A 520 -10.88 38.87 5.11
CA CYS A 520 -10.07 39.49 4.08
C CYS A 520 -10.76 39.44 2.71
N LYS A 521 -10.19 40.12 1.71
CA LYS A 521 -10.75 40.16 0.36
C LYS A 521 -10.77 38.81 -0.30
N GLU A 522 -9.71 38.02 -0.13
CA GLU A 522 -9.56 36.69 -0.71
C GLU A 522 -10.61 35.71 -0.17
N LEU A 523 -10.79 35.65 1.14
CA LEU A 523 -11.80 34.78 1.76
C LEU A 523 -13.24 35.24 1.45
N LYS A 524 -13.47 36.56 1.20
CA LYS A 524 -14.79 37.10 0.80
C LYS A 524 -15.15 36.72 -0.63
N SER A 525 -14.20 36.50 -1.53
CA SER A 525 -14.47 36.13 -2.93
C SER A 525 -15.11 34.75 -3.09
N PHE A 526 -15.12 33.95 -2.05
CA PHE A 526 -15.77 32.61 -2.00
C PHE A 526 -17.19 32.67 -1.40
N LYS A 527 -17.69 33.88 -1.00
CA LYS A 527 -19.09 34.09 -0.65
C LYS A 527 -19.96 34.14 -1.90
#